data_8e7d443d6f79f873caea34315cbfdad8
#
_entry.id   8e7d443d6f79f873caea34315cbfdad8
#
_cell.length_a   1.000
_cell.length_b   1.000
_cell.length_c   1.000
_cell.angle_alpha   90.00
_cell.angle_beta   90.00
_cell.angle_gamma   90.00
#
_symmetry.space_group_name_H-M   'P 1'
#
loop_
_entity.id
_entity.type
_entity.pdbx_description
1 polymer ?
#
loop_
_entity_poly.entity_id
_entity_poly.type
_entity_poly.pdbx_seq_one_letter_code
_entity_poly.pdbx_strand_id
1 'polypeptide(L)'
;MAEDSSIAATPAPAEGVISKTYHEVTQPFIDLWHAPRALWGVNLAYTIEGLSYFGILTYLAIHFSDFVFKGVEHSDVWSHEMVMVLTAGIAIAMVVLGFVPDKWGVRRALILAFVFLLVGRIIMSAAPTVLGLAPSGIWSPLHLLTMAGILLVVIGYGMYQPAAYAAVRKFTNPKTASMAYAMLYALMNLGSSLAMLAFLLRDDQFLGLGITGTFWVYTGLTLVSLLSTIFILSRKTVAEAIDRAKAETEAMGAAAQEAAAKSGEQKSKDDVATGPRKVPVTAWIILGAILVTAYFRLPEPGNYAGSLIVLLIPVVISLLPARMRNSTIQWIALHPLADPRFFFFIFALMPVQTLFTYNWLVLPQYISRAFAGGWIGEYYEVASNANPILIFILVPVITALTYKAKVYNMMVIGTLVMGASAFILAFGPTPITLLGYIVCMTVGEAMWSARFLQYATEIAPPERAGLYQGVAQLPWFLTKFLVPLLYSGQMMEKYCPADGPKNTESMWLIFGLIAVITPTALWLSRGWMMKGFKVKHEG
;
A
#
# COMPACT_ATOMS: atom_id res chain seq x y z
N MET A 1 36.42 4.63 -69.02
CA MET A 1 36.29 3.44 -68.16
C MET A 1 36.74 3.83 -66.77
N ALA A 2 35.83 4.10 -65.94
CA ALA A 2 36.03 4.28 -64.51
C ALA A 2 34.91 3.49 -63.81
N GLU A 3 35.25 2.37 -63.20
CA GLU A 3 34.35 1.53 -62.46
C GLU A 3 33.98 2.19 -61.13
N ASP A 4 32.72 2.38 -60.94
CA ASP A 4 32.07 2.87 -59.74
C ASP A 4 31.88 1.66 -58.79
N SER A 5 32.70 1.53 -57.78
CA SER A 5 32.56 0.50 -56.76
C SER A 5 31.83 1.04 -55.55
N SER A 6 30.47 1.10 -55.64
CA SER A 6 29.62 1.32 -54.48
C SER A 6 29.63 0.05 -53.59
N ILE A 7 30.41 0.09 -52.50
CA ILE A 7 30.34 -0.93 -51.46
C ILE A 7 29.02 -0.70 -50.69
N ALA A 8 28.01 -1.51 -51.00
CA ALA A 8 26.79 -1.57 -50.21
C ALA A 8 27.13 -2.02 -48.80
N ALA A 9 26.91 -1.12 -47.84
CA ALA A 9 26.98 -1.45 -46.41
C ALA A 9 25.99 -2.56 -46.08
N THR A 10 26.47 -3.72 -45.68
CA THR A 10 25.66 -4.82 -45.17
C THR A 10 24.84 -4.32 -43.99
N PRO A 11 23.51 -4.46 -44.00
CA PRO A 11 22.70 -4.10 -42.84
C PRO A 11 23.10 -4.97 -41.64
N ALA A 12 23.33 -4.34 -40.47
CA ALA A 12 23.59 -5.04 -39.21
C ALA A 12 22.49 -6.08 -38.98
N PRO A 13 22.80 -7.29 -38.48
CA PRO A 13 21.82 -8.33 -38.24
C PRO A 13 20.76 -7.79 -37.27
N ALA A 14 19.50 -7.88 -37.65
CA ALA A 14 18.37 -7.52 -36.81
C ALA A 14 18.49 -8.30 -35.48
N GLU A 15 18.74 -7.63 -34.39
CA GLU A 15 18.69 -8.26 -33.06
C GLU A 15 17.33 -8.96 -32.93
N GLY A 16 17.36 -10.26 -32.68
CA GLY A 16 16.14 -11.05 -32.54
C GLY A 16 15.26 -10.47 -31.42
N VAL A 17 13.96 -10.50 -31.60
CA VAL A 17 12.96 -10.01 -30.63
C VAL A 17 13.28 -10.48 -29.20
N ILE A 18 13.80 -11.70 -29.06
CA ILE A 18 14.21 -12.30 -27.77
C ILE A 18 15.41 -11.56 -27.16
N SER A 19 16.42 -11.20 -27.95
CA SER A 19 17.61 -10.45 -27.48
C SER A 19 17.22 -9.04 -27.04
N LYS A 20 16.36 -8.37 -27.80
CA LYS A 20 15.84 -7.03 -27.47
C LYS A 20 15.02 -7.06 -26.19
N THR A 21 14.11 -8.02 -26.04
CA THR A 21 13.31 -8.20 -24.82
C THR A 21 14.20 -8.54 -23.62
N TYR A 22 15.22 -9.38 -23.80
CA TYR A 22 16.19 -9.70 -22.74
C TYR A 22 16.95 -8.46 -22.28
N HIS A 23 17.44 -7.63 -23.20
CA HIS A 23 18.10 -6.37 -22.87
C HIS A 23 17.14 -5.36 -22.21
N GLU A 24 15.92 -5.23 -22.69
CA GLU A 24 14.91 -4.36 -22.09
C GLU A 24 14.54 -4.77 -20.65
N VAL A 25 14.59 -6.06 -20.34
CA VAL A 25 14.30 -6.58 -18.99
C VAL A 25 15.54 -6.52 -18.08
N THR A 26 16.73 -6.81 -18.59
CA THR A 26 17.95 -6.93 -17.75
C THR A 26 18.67 -5.60 -17.55
N GLN A 27 18.62 -4.69 -18.52
CA GLN A 27 19.34 -3.41 -18.44
C GLN A 27 18.94 -2.56 -17.23
N PRO A 28 17.65 -2.43 -16.86
CA PRO A 28 17.27 -1.71 -15.65
C PRO A 28 17.86 -2.28 -14.37
N PHE A 29 18.07 -3.61 -14.28
CA PHE A 29 18.73 -4.23 -13.13
C PHE A 29 20.22 -3.94 -13.10
N ILE A 30 20.87 -3.92 -14.27
CA ILE A 30 22.29 -3.58 -14.40
C ILE A 30 22.52 -2.11 -14.02
N ASP A 31 21.68 -1.21 -14.55
CA ASP A 31 21.73 0.22 -14.22
C ASP A 31 21.53 0.46 -12.72
N LEU A 32 20.64 -0.30 -12.10
CA LEU A 32 20.38 -0.24 -10.68
C LEU A 32 21.52 -0.79 -9.82
N TRP A 33 22.23 -1.83 -10.30
CA TRP A 33 23.42 -2.35 -9.60
C TRP A 33 24.51 -1.30 -9.44
N HIS A 34 24.62 -0.39 -10.41
CA HIS A 34 25.54 0.74 -10.39
C HIS A 34 24.99 1.98 -9.68
N ALA A 35 23.82 1.87 -9.03
CA ALA A 35 23.20 2.96 -8.31
C ALA A 35 24.09 3.46 -7.15
N PRO A 36 23.94 4.75 -6.75
CA PRO A 36 24.75 5.32 -5.69
C PRO A 36 24.53 4.62 -4.35
N ARG A 37 25.59 4.57 -3.52
CA ARG A 37 25.55 3.94 -2.17
C ARG A 37 24.40 4.45 -1.31
N ALA A 38 23.99 5.71 -1.49
CA ALA A 38 22.86 6.28 -0.77
C ALA A 38 21.55 5.54 -1.09
N LEU A 39 21.30 5.14 -2.34
CA LEU A 39 20.11 4.38 -2.71
C LEU A 39 20.10 2.99 -2.07
N TRP A 40 21.25 2.32 -2.06
CA TRP A 40 21.40 1.01 -1.40
C TRP A 40 21.21 1.10 0.11
N GLY A 41 21.66 2.19 0.75
CA GLY A 41 21.41 2.45 2.17
C GLY A 41 19.93 2.61 2.50
N VAL A 42 19.18 3.31 1.65
CA VAL A 42 17.72 3.42 1.79
C VAL A 42 17.05 2.05 1.59
N ASN A 43 17.46 1.31 0.56
CA ASN A 43 16.90 0.00 0.26
C ASN A 43 17.13 -1.01 1.38
N LEU A 44 18.33 -1.05 1.97
CA LEU A 44 18.64 -1.92 3.11
C LEU A 44 17.75 -1.59 4.31
N ALA A 45 17.67 -0.31 4.69
CA ALA A 45 16.83 0.12 5.78
C ALA A 45 15.35 -0.20 5.52
N TYR A 46 14.91 -0.08 4.26
CA TYR A 46 13.53 -0.35 3.84
C TYR A 46 13.19 -1.84 3.90
N THR A 47 14.13 -2.72 3.55
CA THR A 47 13.96 -4.18 3.64
C THR A 47 13.84 -4.63 5.10
N ILE A 48 14.78 -4.17 5.95
CA ILE A 48 14.79 -4.53 7.38
C ILE A 48 13.53 -3.98 8.07
N GLU A 49 13.11 -2.77 7.72
CA GLU A 49 11.89 -2.19 8.26
C GLU A 49 10.63 -2.90 7.76
N GLY A 50 10.61 -3.37 6.50
CA GLY A 50 9.56 -4.23 5.98
C GLY A 50 9.39 -5.50 6.81
N LEU A 51 10.49 -6.19 7.12
CA LEU A 51 10.48 -7.36 8.01
C LEU A 51 9.93 -7.02 9.40
N SER A 52 10.41 -5.93 10.00
CA SER A 52 10.00 -5.52 11.35
C SER A 52 8.53 -5.13 11.41
N TYR A 53 8.06 -4.38 10.42
CA TYR A 53 6.66 -3.94 10.35
C TYR A 53 5.69 -5.10 10.19
N PHE A 54 5.90 -5.91 9.15
CA PHE A 54 4.99 -7.02 8.87
C PHE A 54 5.10 -8.14 9.91
N GLY A 55 6.29 -8.33 10.49
CA GLY A 55 6.47 -9.24 11.61
C GLY A 55 5.66 -8.84 12.84
N ILE A 56 5.68 -7.57 13.23
CA ILE A 56 4.84 -7.05 14.33
C ILE A 56 3.36 -7.12 13.93
N LEU A 57 3.01 -6.71 12.71
CA LEU A 57 1.63 -6.65 12.24
C LEU A 57 0.96 -8.02 12.26
N THR A 58 1.70 -9.09 11.90
CA THR A 58 1.21 -10.49 11.93
C THR A 58 0.73 -10.89 13.33
N TYR A 59 1.37 -10.40 14.37
CA TYR A 59 1.03 -10.74 15.75
C TYR A 59 0.10 -9.74 16.42
N LEU A 60 -0.05 -8.54 15.88
CA LEU A 60 -0.61 -7.42 16.63
C LEU A 60 -2.07 -7.65 17.03
N ALA A 61 -2.90 -8.20 16.12
CA ALA A 61 -4.29 -8.52 16.44
C ALA A 61 -4.37 -9.60 17.53
N ILE A 62 -3.57 -10.66 17.42
CA ILE A 62 -3.50 -11.75 18.41
C ILE A 62 -2.96 -11.23 19.75
N HIS A 63 -1.93 -10.38 19.71
CA HIS A 63 -1.38 -9.78 20.94
C HIS A 63 -2.44 -8.94 21.67
N PHE A 64 -3.27 -8.21 20.96
CA PHE A 64 -4.35 -7.46 21.59
C PHE A 64 -5.47 -8.37 22.08
N SER A 65 -6.00 -9.29 21.25
CA SER A 65 -7.14 -10.13 21.65
C SER A 65 -6.81 -11.11 22.78
N ASP A 66 -5.68 -11.81 22.66
CA ASP A 66 -5.39 -12.95 23.50
C ASP A 66 -4.51 -12.59 24.71
N PHE A 67 -3.88 -11.39 24.71
CA PHE A 67 -3.04 -10.94 25.81
C PHE A 67 -3.53 -9.62 26.40
N VAL A 68 -3.51 -8.48 25.69
CA VAL A 68 -3.83 -7.16 26.25
C VAL A 68 -5.27 -7.08 26.73
N PHE A 69 -6.22 -7.63 25.95
CA PHE A 69 -7.66 -7.66 26.24
C PHE A 69 -8.15 -9.03 26.70
N LYS A 70 -7.26 -9.89 27.20
CA LYS A 70 -7.64 -11.20 27.70
C LYS A 70 -8.73 -11.07 28.75
N GLY A 71 -9.88 -11.73 28.52
CA GLY A 71 -11.03 -11.70 29.43
C GLY A 71 -11.90 -10.42 29.31
N VAL A 72 -11.60 -9.55 28.38
CA VAL A 72 -12.45 -8.39 28.06
C VAL A 72 -13.54 -8.82 27.08
N GLU A 73 -14.77 -8.40 27.31
CA GLU A 73 -15.87 -8.60 26.37
C GLU A 73 -15.55 -7.90 25.04
N HIS A 74 -15.86 -8.56 23.92
CA HIS A 74 -15.56 -8.08 22.57
C HIS A 74 -14.06 -7.83 22.28
N SER A 75 -13.17 -8.67 22.85
CA SER A 75 -11.71 -8.51 22.70
C SER A 75 -11.26 -8.51 21.23
N ASP A 76 -11.89 -9.27 20.34
CA ASP A 76 -11.58 -9.28 18.90
C ASP A 76 -11.96 -7.95 18.23
N VAL A 77 -13.10 -7.35 18.61
CA VAL A 77 -13.50 -6.04 18.08
C VAL A 77 -12.50 -4.96 18.49
N TRP A 78 -12.17 -4.91 19.80
CA TRP A 78 -11.19 -3.96 20.31
C TRP A 78 -9.81 -4.17 19.68
N SER A 79 -9.39 -5.43 19.51
CA SER A 79 -8.09 -5.73 18.89
C SER A 79 -8.00 -5.21 17.47
N HIS A 80 -9.01 -5.42 16.64
CA HIS A 80 -9.07 -4.92 15.27
C HIS A 80 -9.08 -3.39 15.20
N GLU A 81 -9.78 -2.72 16.13
CA GLU A 81 -9.78 -1.26 16.22
C GLU A 81 -8.41 -0.70 16.62
N MET A 82 -7.68 -1.37 17.55
CA MET A 82 -6.33 -0.94 17.90
C MET A 82 -5.35 -1.12 16.73
N VAL A 83 -5.47 -2.21 15.99
CA VAL A 83 -4.67 -2.41 14.77
C VAL A 83 -5.02 -1.38 13.68
N MET A 84 -6.30 -0.97 13.60
CA MET A 84 -6.72 0.13 12.73
C MET A 84 -6.02 1.45 13.08
N VAL A 85 -5.84 1.76 14.37
CA VAL A 85 -5.10 2.97 14.79
C VAL A 85 -3.69 2.98 14.19
N LEU A 86 -3.00 1.84 14.17
CA LEU A 86 -1.70 1.74 13.50
C LEU A 86 -1.84 1.95 11.99
N THR A 87 -2.63 1.13 11.32
CA THR A 87 -2.61 1.00 9.85
C THR A 87 -3.26 2.18 9.13
N ALA A 88 -4.40 2.66 9.62
CA ALA A 88 -5.05 3.87 9.11
C ALA A 88 -4.35 5.15 9.61
N GLY A 89 -3.89 5.13 10.85
CA GLY A 89 -3.11 6.23 11.43
C GLY A 89 -1.85 6.54 10.63
N ILE A 90 -1.12 5.52 10.16
CA ILE A 90 0.04 5.68 9.27
C ILE A 90 -0.35 6.48 8.01
N ALA A 91 -1.45 6.13 7.35
CA ALA A 91 -1.86 6.81 6.13
C ALA A 91 -2.21 8.30 6.39
N ILE A 92 -2.89 8.59 7.50
CA ILE A 92 -3.16 9.98 7.92
C ILE A 92 -1.85 10.72 8.25
N ALA A 93 -0.95 10.07 9.00
CA ALA A 93 0.33 10.67 9.38
C ALA A 93 1.21 10.97 8.15
N MET A 94 1.18 10.13 7.10
CA MET A 94 1.88 10.38 5.84
C MET A 94 1.37 11.63 5.13
N VAL A 95 0.08 11.91 5.16
CA VAL A 95 -0.50 13.13 4.59
C VAL A 95 -0.07 14.35 5.41
N VAL A 96 -0.09 14.25 6.73
CA VAL A 96 0.23 15.36 7.64
C VAL A 96 1.73 15.64 7.71
N LEU A 97 2.58 14.60 7.69
CA LEU A 97 4.04 14.71 7.88
C LEU A 97 4.84 14.52 6.59
N GLY A 98 4.17 14.29 5.46
CA GLY A 98 4.82 14.04 4.17
C GLY A 98 5.71 15.18 3.66
N PHE A 99 5.53 16.40 4.19
CA PHE A 99 6.39 17.56 3.87
C PHE A 99 7.77 17.55 4.56
N VAL A 100 7.96 16.71 5.60
CA VAL A 100 9.17 16.71 6.43
C VAL A 100 10.45 16.46 5.62
N PRO A 101 10.52 15.45 4.72
CA PRO A 101 11.71 15.22 3.90
C PRO A 101 12.03 16.38 2.93
N ASP A 102 11.04 17.14 2.51
CA ASP A 102 11.27 18.32 1.65
C ASP A 102 11.84 19.49 2.45
N LYS A 103 11.34 19.70 3.67
CA LYS A 103 11.75 20.82 4.52
C LYS A 103 13.09 20.57 5.25
N TRP A 104 13.31 19.35 5.78
CA TRP A 104 14.49 19.03 6.60
C TRP A 104 15.53 18.16 5.90
N GLY A 105 15.23 17.73 4.67
CA GLY A 105 16.05 16.83 3.87
C GLY A 105 15.85 15.35 4.24
N VAL A 106 16.08 14.49 3.26
CA VAL A 106 15.81 13.05 3.32
C VAL A 106 16.51 12.36 4.49
N ARG A 107 17.81 12.64 4.69
CA ARG A 107 18.61 12.01 5.75
C ARG A 107 18.05 12.30 7.15
N ARG A 108 17.76 13.57 7.44
CA ARG A 108 17.24 13.97 8.76
C ARG A 108 15.84 13.40 8.99
N ALA A 109 15.00 13.41 7.96
CA ALA A 109 13.66 12.84 8.01
C ALA A 109 13.70 11.33 8.31
N LEU A 110 14.56 10.56 7.64
CA LEU A 110 14.73 9.12 7.90
C LEU A 110 15.26 8.84 9.30
N ILE A 111 16.29 9.55 9.76
CA ILE A 111 16.83 9.37 11.12
C ILE A 111 15.75 9.66 12.16
N LEU A 112 15.04 10.78 12.04
CA LEU A 112 13.98 11.13 12.98
C LEU A 112 12.84 10.11 12.95
N ALA A 113 12.44 9.65 11.77
CA ALA A 113 11.47 8.59 11.61
C ALA A 113 11.88 7.31 12.36
N PHE A 114 13.10 6.83 12.14
CA PHE A 114 13.61 5.63 12.82
C PHE A 114 13.74 5.82 14.34
N VAL A 115 14.02 7.02 14.81
CA VAL A 115 14.01 7.32 16.26
C VAL A 115 12.59 7.14 16.83
N PHE A 116 11.57 7.69 16.18
CA PHE A 116 10.18 7.50 16.62
C PHE A 116 9.74 6.03 16.54
N LEU A 117 10.10 5.32 15.47
CA LEU A 117 9.82 3.88 15.32
C LEU A 117 10.48 3.08 16.44
N LEU A 118 11.76 3.35 16.72
CA LEU A 118 12.52 2.65 17.75
C LEU A 118 11.94 2.90 19.15
N VAL A 119 11.70 4.16 19.52
CA VAL A 119 11.12 4.51 20.83
C VAL A 119 9.73 3.90 20.99
N GLY A 120 8.88 4.01 19.97
CA GLY A 120 7.55 3.41 19.99
C GLY A 120 7.59 1.90 20.20
N ARG A 121 8.48 1.19 19.48
CA ARG A 121 8.65 -0.27 19.63
C ARG A 121 9.26 -0.67 20.95
N ILE A 122 10.22 0.12 21.50
CA ILE A 122 10.74 -0.09 22.85
C ILE A 122 9.61 -0.02 23.87
N ILE A 123 8.73 0.97 23.79
CA ILE A 123 7.59 1.11 24.70
C ILE A 123 6.65 -0.09 24.57
N MET A 124 6.28 -0.48 23.35
CA MET A 124 5.42 -1.65 23.11
C MET A 124 6.01 -2.94 23.68
N SER A 125 7.31 -3.16 23.47
CA SER A 125 8.00 -4.37 23.95
C SER A 125 8.23 -4.36 25.46
N ALA A 126 8.57 -3.20 26.02
CA ALA A 126 8.89 -3.05 27.44
C ALA A 126 7.64 -3.10 28.33
N ALA A 127 6.50 -2.65 27.86
CA ALA A 127 5.27 -2.61 28.64
C ALA A 127 4.92 -3.98 29.28
N PRO A 128 4.83 -5.09 28.51
CA PRO A 128 4.53 -6.41 29.08
C PRO A 128 5.74 -7.09 29.73
N THR A 129 6.98 -6.76 29.33
CA THR A 129 8.18 -7.52 29.73
C THR A 129 8.95 -6.84 30.84
N VAL A 130 9.57 -5.69 30.55
CA VAL A 130 10.44 -4.98 31.50
C VAL A 130 9.62 -4.34 32.62
N LEU A 131 8.48 -3.73 32.27
CA LEU A 131 7.59 -3.11 33.26
C LEU A 131 6.63 -4.11 33.91
N GLY A 132 6.53 -5.33 33.37
CA GLY A 132 5.69 -6.40 33.92
C GLY A 132 4.21 -6.04 34.03
N LEU A 133 3.70 -5.17 33.15
CA LEU A 133 2.31 -4.74 33.21
C LEU A 133 1.37 -5.87 32.83
N ALA A 134 0.45 -6.18 33.72
CA ALA A 134 -0.55 -7.23 33.51
C ALA A 134 -1.76 -6.72 32.70
N PRO A 135 -2.41 -7.61 31.93
CA PRO A 135 -3.68 -7.29 31.30
C PRO A 135 -4.77 -7.10 32.38
N SER A 136 -5.35 -5.91 32.43
CA SER A 136 -6.40 -5.56 33.41
C SER A 136 -7.58 -4.84 32.77
N GLY A 137 -7.83 -5.12 31.50
CA GLY A 137 -8.97 -4.58 30.74
C GLY A 137 -8.65 -3.36 29.88
N ILE A 138 -9.70 -2.80 29.32
CA ILE A 138 -9.65 -1.56 28.54
C ILE A 138 -9.19 -0.43 29.47
N TRP A 139 -8.34 0.45 28.97
CA TRP A 139 -7.71 1.55 29.69
C TRP A 139 -6.68 1.10 30.75
N SER A 140 -6.28 -0.18 30.74
CA SER A 140 -5.19 -0.65 31.59
C SER A 140 -3.88 0.07 31.27
N PRO A 141 -2.93 0.17 32.21
CA PRO A 141 -1.60 0.72 31.93
C PRO A 141 -0.88 0.03 30.77
N LEU A 142 -1.06 -1.31 30.64
CA LEU A 142 -0.54 -2.08 29.50
C LEU A 142 -1.13 -1.61 28.19
N HIS A 143 -2.47 -1.47 28.11
CA HIS A 143 -3.14 -0.98 26.88
C HIS A 143 -2.69 0.45 26.53
N LEU A 144 -2.71 1.37 27.49
CA LEU A 144 -2.36 2.77 27.27
C LEU A 144 -0.90 2.94 26.80
N LEU A 145 0.04 2.20 27.42
CA LEU A 145 1.44 2.23 26.99
C LEU A 145 1.65 1.60 25.61
N THR A 146 1.00 0.48 25.34
CA THR A 146 1.06 -0.14 24.00
C THR A 146 0.53 0.83 22.94
N MET A 147 -0.59 1.51 23.19
CA MET A 147 -1.14 2.50 22.28
C MET A 147 -0.26 3.74 22.14
N ALA A 148 0.37 4.21 23.21
CA ALA A 148 1.35 5.30 23.13
C ALA A 148 2.55 4.90 22.25
N GLY A 149 3.03 3.67 22.37
CA GLY A 149 4.05 3.11 21.48
C GLY A 149 3.60 3.06 20.02
N ILE A 150 2.37 2.59 19.77
CA ILE A 150 1.76 2.57 18.42
C ILE A 150 1.67 3.97 17.83
N LEU A 151 1.24 4.99 18.60
CA LEU A 151 1.15 6.37 18.11
C LEU A 151 2.53 6.92 17.71
N LEU A 152 3.59 6.60 18.45
CA LEU A 152 4.95 6.97 18.05
C LEU A 152 5.37 6.25 16.76
N VAL A 153 5.02 4.98 16.60
CA VAL A 153 5.26 4.22 15.36
C VAL A 153 4.50 4.87 14.19
N VAL A 154 3.24 5.28 14.39
CA VAL A 154 2.43 6.00 13.40
C VAL A 154 3.12 7.31 12.96
N ILE A 155 3.61 8.11 13.91
CA ILE A 155 4.36 9.34 13.61
C ILE A 155 5.63 9.02 12.84
N GLY A 156 6.38 7.99 13.25
CA GLY A 156 7.57 7.52 12.56
C GLY A 156 7.30 7.15 11.10
N TYR A 157 6.27 6.34 10.85
CA TYR A 157 5.87 5.96 9.48
C TYR A 157 5.36 7.14 8.65
N GLY A 158 4.69 8.11 9.28
CA GLY A 158 4.24 9.34 8.62
C GLY A 158 5.38 10.12 7.97
N MET A 159 6.59 10.02 8.50
CA MET A 159 7.81 10.61 7.93
C MET A 159 8.62 9.63 7.09
N TYR A 160 8.67 8.36 7.49
CA TYR A 160 9.53 7.32 6.91
C TYR A 160 9.22 7.03 5.44
N GLN A 161 7.99 6.68 5.11
CA GLN A 161 7.63 6.33 3.73
C GLN A 161 7.79 7.51 2.76
N PRO A 162 7.29 8.74 3.05
CA PRO A 162 7.56 9.90 2.22
C PRO A 162 9.05 10.18 2.05
N ALA A 163 9.85 9.99 3.11
CA ALA A 163 11.30 10.21 3.04
C ALA A 163 12.01 9.17 2.17
N ALA A 164 11.58 7.90 2.21
CA ALA A 164 12.12 6.85 1.34
C ALA A 164 11.80 7.12 -0.14
N TYR A 165 10.57 7.50 -0.46
CA TYR A 165 10.20 7.89 -1.82
C TYR A 165 10.91 9.16 -2.29
N ALA A 166 11.06 10.16 -1.43
CA ALA A 166 11.84 11.36 -1.74
C ALA A 166 13.33 11.06 -1.94
N ALA A 167 13.88 10.06 -1.23
CA ALA A 167 15.24 9.58 -1.42
C ALA A 167 15.42 8.98 -2.81
N VAL A 168 14.55 8.06 -3.21
CA VAL A 168 14.57 7.48 -4.55
C VAL A 168 14.54 8.57 -5.60
N ARG A 169 13.61 9.52 -5.51
CA ARG A 169 13.51 10.63 -6.46
C ARG A 169 14.77 11.48 -6.54
N LYS A 170 15.45 11.73 -5.41
CA LYS A 170 16.63 12.58 -5.33
C LYS A 170 17.92 11.87 -5.73
N PHE A 171 17.99 10.54 -5.61
CA PHE A 171 19.21 9.74 -5.86
C PHE A 171 19.20 9.04 -7.23
N THR A 172 18.15 9.23 -8.02
CA THR A 172 18.00 8.65 -9.35
C THR A 172 17.71 9.74 -10.40
N ASN A 173 18.01 9.41 -11.66
CA ASN A 173 17.64 10.20 -12.82
C ASN A 173 16.28 9.72 -13.39
N PRO A 174 15.63 10.43 -14.32
CA PRO A 174 14.34 10.06 -14.89
C PRO A 174 14.31 8.67 -15.53
N LYS A 175 15.45 8.17 -16.06
CA LYS A 175 15.56 6.85 -16.69
C LYS A 175 15.55 5.71 -15.66
N THR A 176 16.20 5.90 -14.51
CA THR A 176 16.37 4.87 -13.48
C THR A 176 15.34 4.96 -12.36
N ALA A 177 14.62 6.08 -12.23
CA ALA A 177 13.67 6.31 -11.15
C ALA A 177 12.57 5.25 -11.07
N SER A 178 11.95 4.90 -12.20
CA SER A 178 10.86 3.91 -12.23
C SER A 178 11.33 2.55 -11.68
N MET A 179 12.50 2.08 -12.10
CA MET A 179 13.07 0.83 -11.60
C MET A 179 13.46 0.90 -10.12
N ALA A 180 13.97 2.02 -9.66
CA ALA A 180 14.32 2.22 -8.25
C ALA A 180 13.09 2.21 -7.33
N TYR A 181 11.95 2.76 -7.77
CA TYR A 181 10.67 2.62 -7.05
C TYR A 181 10.17 1.18 -7.04
N ALA A 182 10.27 0.49 -8.18
CA ALA A 182 9.89 -0.92 -8.27
C ALA A 182 10.74 -1.79 -7.34
N MET A 183 12.06 -1.52 -7.27
CA MET A 183 12.94 -2.21 -6.33
C MET A 183 12.61 -1.91 -4.88
N LEU A 184 12.34 -0.66 -4.53
CA LEU A 184 11.94 -0.31 -3.16
C LEU A 184 10.69 -1.12 -2.75
N TYR A 185 9.70 -1.21 -3.64
CA TYR A 185 8.49 -2.02 -3.42
C TYR A 185 8.82 -3.52 -3.30
N ALA A 186 9.64 -4.06 -4.20
CA ALA A 186 10.03 -5.47 -4.17
C ALA A 186 10.79 -5.84 -2.88
N LEU A 187 11.71 -4.97 -2.44
CA LEU A 187 12.48 -5.19 -1.21
C LEU A 187 11.63 -5.10 0.06
N MET A 188 10.58 -4.26 0.06
CA MET A 188 9.61 -4.26 1.16
C MET A 188 8.83 -5.58 1.23
N ASN A 189 8.40 -6.10 0.07
CA ASN A 189 7.73 -7.40 0.00
C ASN A 189 8.67 -8.56 0.38
N LEU A 190 9.94 -8.48 0.03
CA LEU A 190 10.95 -9.45 0.50
C LEU A 190 11.09 -9.41 2.03
N GLY A 191 11.18 -8.21 2.61
CA GLY A 191 11.17 -8.05 4.08
C GLY A 191 9.91 -8.63 4.71
N SER A 192 8.74 -8.33 4.13
CA SER A 192 7.46 -8.90 4.56
C SER A 192 7.44 -10.43 4.46
N SER A 193 7.99 -10.99 3.39
CA SER A 193 8.06 -12.45 3.21
C SER A 193 8.90 -13.13 4.29
N LEU A 194 9.98 -12.49 4.74
CA LEU A 194 10.80 -13.02 5.83
C LEU A 194 10.06 -13.09 7.16
N ALA A 195 8.97 -12.33 7.33
CA ALA A 195 8.11 -12.44 8.51
C ALA A 195 7.43 -13.82 8.63
N MET A 196 7.35 -14.60 7.54
CA MET A 196 6.90 -16.00 7.61
C MET A 196 7.77 -16.85 8.55
N LEU A 197 9.03 -16.48 8.77
CA LEU A 197 9.97 -17.18 9.64
C LEU A 197 9.86 -16.74 11.11
N ALA A 198 8.90 -15.89 11.44
CA ALA A 198 8.74 -15.36 12.80
C ALA A 198 8.42 -16.44 13.84
N PHE A 199 7.85 -17.58 13.42
CA PHE A 199 7.65 -18.72 14.30
C PHE A 199 8.96 -19.23 14.92
N LEU A 200 10.10 -19.15 14.20
CA LEU A 200 11.42 -19.52 14.74
C LEU A 200 11.83 -18.67 15.97
N LEU A 201 11.30 -17.47 16.07
CA LEU A 201 11.53 -16.60 17.23
C LEU A 201 10.54 -16.90 18.36
N ARG A 202 9.27 -17.11 18.02
CA ARG A 202 8.16 -17.21 18.96
C ARG A 202 8.06 -18.57 19.65
N ASP A 203 8.22 -19.63 18.88
CA ASP A 203 7.86 -20.98 19.30
C ASP A 203 8.88 -21.60 20.25
N ASP A 204 8.39 -22.30 21.29
CA ASP A 204 9.22 -22.93 22.32
C ASP A 204 10.11 -24.07 21.77
N GLN A 205 9.74 -24.66 20.63
CA GLN A 205 10.57 -25.67 19.96
C GLN A 205 11.83 -25.07 19.33
N PHE A 206 11.90 -23.75 19.17
CA PHE A 206 13.03 -23.03 18.59
C PHE A 206 13.63 -22.06 19.64
N LEU A 207 13.41 -20.74 19.48
CA LEU A 207 13.96 -19.74 20.42
C LEU A 207 13.07 -19.45 21.62
N GLY A 208 11.79 -19.81 21.59
CA GLY A 208 10.88 -19.71 22.73
C GLY A 208 10.63 -18.30 23.28
N LEU A 209 10.79 -17.26 22.44
CA LEU A 209 10.68 -15.88 22.89
C LEU A 209 9.23 -15.42 23.12
N GLY A 210 8.25 -16.18 22.64
CA GLY A 210 6.86 -15.77 22.59
C GLY A 210 6.65 -14.52 21.71
N ILE A 211 5.43 -14.02 21.66
CA ILE A 211 5.09 -12.82 20.87
C ILE A 211 5.82 -11.58 21.40
N THR A 212 5.83 -11.39 22.72
CA THR A 212 6.43 -10.22 23.35
C THR A 212 7.95 -10.17 23.21
N GLY A 213 8.63 -11.33 23.29
CA GLY A 213 10.06 -11.43 23.03
C GLY A 213 10.40 -11.22 21.54
N THR A 214 9.55 -11.70 20.65
CA THR A 214 9.69 -11.46 19.19
C THR A 214 9.60 -9.95 18.87
N PHE A 215 8.78 -9.18 19.57
CA PHE A 215 8.76 -7.72 19.44
C PHE A 215 10.10 -7.06 19.78
N TRP A 216 10.85 -7.60 20.75
CA TRP A 216 12.21 -7.12 21.05
C TRP A 216 13.20 -7.37 19.91
N VAL A 217 13.09 -8.51 19.22
CA VAL A 217 13.92 -8.79 18.02
C VAL A 217 13.63 -7.76 16.93
N TYR A 218 12.36 -7.48 16.65
CA TYR A 218 11.98 -6.45 15.67
C TYR A 218 12.38 -5.03 16.11
N THR A 219 12.37 -4.76 17.40
CA THR A 219 12.92 -3.51 17.96
C THR A 219 14.43 -3.41 17.70
N GLY A 220 15.16 -4.50 17.88
CA GLY A 220 16.59 -4.59 17.56
C GLY A 220 16.86 -4.38 16.05
N LEU A 221 16.05 -4.95 15.18
CA LEU A 221 16.15 -4.71 13.73
C LEU A 221 15.88 -3.25 13.35
N THR A 222 14.95 -2.58 14.05
CA THR A 222 14.74 -1.13 13.86
C THR A 222 15.96 -0.31 14.29
N LEU A 223 16.65 -0.71 15.35
CA LEU A 223 17.93 -0.10 15.74
C LEU A 223 18.99 -0.30 14.63
N VAL A 224 19.08 -1.51 14.04
CA VAL A 224 19.96 -1.77 12.89
C VAL A 224 19.62 -0.87 11.71
N SER A 225 18.33 -0.68 11.39
CA SER A 225 17.89 0.25 10.35
C SER A 225 18.26 1.71 10.65
N LEU A 226 18.14 2.15 11.90
CA LEU A 226 18.58 3.48 12.34
C LEU A 226 20.09 3.64 12.16
N LEU A 227 20.86 2.70 12.66
CA LEU A 227 22.33 2.73 12.55
C LEU A 227 22.79 2.69 11.10
N SER A 228 22.24 1.81 10.27
CA SER A 228 22.56 1.75 8.83
C SER A 228 22.23 3.09 8.14
N THR A 229 21.11 3.72 8.48
CA THR A 229 20.75 5.05 7.99
C THR A 229 21.74 6.12 8.41
N ILE A 230 22.20 6.12 9.67
CA ILE A 230 23.17 7.10 10.18
C ILE A 230 24.52 6.95 9.47
N PHE A 231 25.03 5.71 9.33
CA PHE A 231 26.38 5.43 8.83
C PHE A 231 26.44 5.41 7.30
N ILE A 232 25.47 4.76 6.60
CA ILE A 232 25.51 4.63 5.14
C ILE A 232 25.04 5.95 4.48
N LEU A 233 23.98 6.58 5.00
CA LEU A 233 23.48 7.86 4.50
C LEU A 233 24.23 9.04 5.14
N SER A 234 25.58 9.03 5.11
CA SER A 234 26.36 10.17 5.59
C SER A 234 26.00 11.44 4.79
N ARG A 235 26.30 12.63 5.34
CA ARG A 235 26.07 13.89 4.60
C ARG A 235 26.80 13.91 3.25
N LYS A 236 28.02 13.37 3.19
CA LYS A 236 28.82 13.27 1.99
C LYS A 236 28.17 12.32 0.97
N THR A 237 27.80 11.10 1.38
CA THR A 237 27.17 10.10 0.51
C THR A 237 25.85 10.59 -0.10
N VAL A 238 25.06 11.33 0.68
CA VAL A 238 23.79 11.91 0.22
C VAL A 238 24.05 13.05 -0.77
N ALA A 239 25.02 13.93 -0.51
CA ALA A 239 25.37 15.03 -1.41
C ALA A 239 25.90 14.48 -2.76
N GLU A 240 26.83 13.54 -2.73
CA GLU A 240 27.37 12.88 -3.93
C GLU A 240 26.27 12.24 -4.79
N ALA A 241 25.29 11.57 -4.16
CA ALA A 241 24.18 10.95 -4.87
C ALA A 241 23.26 11.96 -5.54
N ILE A 242 22.98 13.08 -4.85
CA ILE A 242 22.15 14.17 -5.41
C ILE A 242 22.87 14.87 -6.57
N ASP A 243 24.15 15.17 -6.40
CA ASP A 243 24.95 15.86 -7.43
C ASP A 243 25.10 15.00 -8.69
N ARG A 244 25.33 13.69 -8.50
CA ARG A 244 25.34 12.71 -9.60
C ARG A 244 24.00 12.67 -10.34
N ALA A 245 22.87 12.53 -9.63
CA ALA A 245 21.54 12.46 -10.23
C ALA A 245 21.18 13.74 -10.99
N LYS A 246 21.58 14.91 -10.49
CA LYS A 246 21.42 16.20 -11.18
C LYS A 246 22.24 16.25 -12.46
N ALA A 247 23.54 15.92 -12.41
CA ALA A 247 24.41 15.94 -13.58
C ALA A 247 23.91 15.00 -14.67
N GLU A 248 23.46 13.77 -14.31
CA GLU A 248 22.89 12.82 -15.24
C GLU A 248 21.57 13.36 -15.86
N THR A 249 20.73 14.02 -15.07
CA THR A 249 19.44 14.60 -15.52
C THR A 249 19.68 15.77 -16.47
N GLU A 250 20.64 16.64 -16.18
CA GLU A 250 21.01 17.78 -17.02
C GLU A 250 21.59 17.30 -18.36
N ALA A 251 22.45 16.30 -18.36
CA ALA A 251 22.99 15.68 -19.58
C ALA A 251 21.89 15.08 -20.46
N MET A 252 20.90 14.40 -19.85
CA MET A 252 19.75 13.85 -20.57
C MET A 252 18.84 14.95 -21.13
N GLY A 253 18.64 16.05 -20.37
CA GLY A 253 17.86 17.21 -20.81
C GLY A 253 18.52 17.92 -22.01
N ALA A 254 19.83 18.10 -22.00
CA ALA A 254 20.57 18.66 -23.10
C ALA A 254 20.47 17.79 -24.38
N ALA A 255 20.62 16.47 -24.23
CA ALA A 255 20.46 15.51 -25.34
C ALA A 255 19.02 15.52 -25.91
N ALA A 256 18.01 15.61 -25.05
CA ALA A 256 16.61 15.69 -25.47
C ALA A 256 16.27 16.99 -26.19
N GLN A 257 16.82 18.12 -25.74
CA GLN A 257 16.67 19.42 -26.43
C GLN A 257 17.35 19.40 -27.80
N GLU A 258 18.51 18.81 -27.91
CA GLU A 258 19.20 18.66 -29.20
C GLU A 258 18.42 17.78 -30.18
N ALA A 259 17.80 16.70 -29.70
CA ALA A 259 16.94 15.83 -30.48
C ALA A 259 15.64 16.53 -30.89
N ALA A 260 15.00 17.30 -29.99
CA ALA A 260 13.79 18.07 -30.27
C ALA A 260 14.02 19.22 -31.26
N ALA A 261 15.17 19.86 -31.18
CA ALA A 261 15.57 20.87 -32.15
C ALA A 261 15.75 20.32 -33.57
N LYS A 262 16.10 19.03 -33.68
CA LYS A 262 16.20 18.30 -34.95
C LYS A 262 14.85 17.77 -35.49
N SER A 263 13.82 17.59 -34.63
CA SER A 263 12.51 17.02 -35.00
C SER A 263 11.38 18.02 -35.22
N GLY A 264 11.55 19.29 -34.85
CA GLY A 264 10.58 20.36 -35.16
C GLY A 264 9.22 20.28 -34.45
N GLU A 265 9.10 19.51 -33.36
CA GLU A 265 7.85 19.35 -32.61
C GLU A 265 7.58 20.53 -31.66
N GLN A 266 6.51 21.26 -31.95
CA GLN A 266 5.96 22.31 -31.09
C GLN A 266 4.98 21.67 -30.06
N LYS A 267 5.24 21.88 -28.76
CA LYS A 267 4.30 21.54 -27.70
C LYS A 267 3.03 22.37 -27.80
N SER A 268 1.89 21.73 -28.03
CA SER A 268 0.56 22.34 -27.93
C SER A 268 0.29 22.73 -26.48
N LYS A 269 -0.02 24.01 -26.25
CA LYS A 269 -0.60 24.48 -24.98
C LYS A 269 -2.10 24.23 -25.04
N ASP A 270 -2.60 23.25 -24.32
CA ASP A 270 -4.04 23.06 -24.14
C ASP A 270 -4.58 24.12 -23.16
N ASP A 271 -5.51 24.96 -23.66
CA ASP A 271 -6.21 25.99 -22.92
C ASP A 271 -7.07 25.39 -21.81
N VAL A 272 -6.75 25.71 -20.56
CA VAL A 272 -7.59 25.40 -19.40
C VAL A 272 -8.81 26.31 -19.42
N ALA A 273 -9.98 25.79 -19.75
CA ALA A 273 -11.24 26.51 -19.74
C ALA A 273 -11.52 27.20 -18.38
N THR A 274 -11.51 28.55 -18.40
CA THR A 274 -11.74 29.42 -17.24
C THR A 274 -13.20 29.87 -17.18
N GLY A 275 -14.13 28.95 -16.79
CA GLY A 275 -15.54 29.31 -16.53
C GLY A 275 -15.97 29.03 -15.08
N PRO A 276 -17.06 29.62 -14.58
CA PRO A 276 -17.58 29.30 -13.25
C PRO A 276 -17.99 27.83 -13.18
N ARG A 277 -17.36 27.07 -12.27
CA ARG A 277 -17.58 25.63 -12.13
C ARG A 277 -18.62 25.35 -11.03
N LYS A 278 -19.44 24.34 -11.26
CA LYS A 278 -20.40 23.85 -10.26
C LYS A 278 -19.72 22.79 -9.36
N VAL A 279 -20.21 22.64 -8.12
CA VAL A 279 -19.78 21.56 -7.24
C VAL A 279 -20.17 20.23 -7.90
N PRO A 280 -19.22 19.28 -8.08
CA PRO A 280 -19.49 18.00 -8.72
C PRO A 280 -20.41 17.14 -7.84
N VAL A 281 -21.21 16.28 -8.47
CA VAL A 281 -22.12 15.35 -7.78
C VAL A 281 -21.36 14.40 -6.85
N THR A 282 -20.16 14.00 -7.23
CA THR A 282 -19.28 13.14 -6.43
C THR A 282 -18.93 13.73 -5.06
N ALA A 283 -18.77 15.05 -4.97
CA ALA A 283 -18.54 15.72 -3.68
C ALA A 283 -19.73 15.57 -2.72
N TRP A 284 -20.96 15.61 -3.24
CA TRP A 284 -22.17 15.37 -2.44
C TRP A 284 -22.31 13.91 -2.01
N ILE A 285 -21.92 12.95 -2.86
CA ILE A 285 -21.88 11.53 -2.51
C ILE A 285 -20.89 11.29 -1.37
N ILE A 286 -19.68 11.85 -1.45
CA ILE A 286 -18.67 11.74 -0.39
C ILE A 286 -19.20 12.33 0.92
N LEU A 287 -19.77 13.53 0.87
CA LEU A 287 -20.32 14.20 2.05
C LEU A 287 -21.43 13.37 2.70
N GLY A 288 -22.35 12.82 1.87
CA GLY A 288 -23.43 11.92 2.33
C GLY A 288 -22.89 10.65 2.98
N ALA A 289 -21.86 10.03 2.40
CA ALA A 289 -21.22 8.83 2.96
C ALA A 289 -20.57 9.13 4.33
N ILE A 290 -19.86 10.26 4.46
CA ILE A 290 -19.27 10.69 5.73
C ILE A 290 -20.36 10.94 6.77
N LEU A 291 -21.48 11.61 6.38
CA LEU A 291 -22.62 11.89 7.26
C LEU A 291 -23.24 10.60 7.80
N VAL A 292 -23.52 9.63 6.93
CA VAL A 292 -24.09 8.34 7.30
C VAL A 292 -23.15 7.59 8.25
N THR A 293 -21.85 7.56 7.94
CA THR A 293 -20.85 6.90 8.79
C THR A 293 -20.78 7.57 10.16
N ALA A 294 -20.74 8.89 10.23
CA ALA A 294 -20.71 9.64 11.49
C ALA A 294 -21.97 9.35 12.36
N TYR A 295 -23.14 9.33 11.74
CA TYR A 295 -24.40 9.10 12.48
C TYR A 295 -24.49 7.70 13.07
N PHE A 296 -24.11 6.65 12.31
CA PHE A 296 -24.29 5.27 12.75
C PHE A 296 -23.14 4.68 13.57
N ARG A 297 -21.95 5.31 13.54
CA ARG A 297 -20.75 4.72 14.17
C ARG A 297 -20.20 5.51 15.34
N LEU A 298 -20.50 6.79 15.45
CA LEU A 298 -20.10 7.55 16.63
C LEU A 298 -21.10 7.29 17.77
N PRO A 299 -20.62 7.11 19.01
CA PRO A 299 -21.50 7.00 20.18
C PRO A 299 -22.20 8.34 20.47
N GLU A 300 -23.35 8.28 21.11
CA GLU A 300 -24.05 9.48 21.57
C GLU A 300 -23.27 10.21 22.68
N PRO A 301 -23.20 11.55 22.67
CA PRO A 301 -23.80 12.49 21.71
C PRO A 301 -22.93 12.82 20.49
N GLY A 302 -21.81 12.10 20.30
CA GLY A 302 -20.83 12.33 19.24
C GLY A 302 -21.41 12.15 17.82
N ASN A 303 -22.35 11.24 17.63
CA ASN A 303 -23.04 11.01 16.38
C ASN A 303 -23.82 12.26 15.89
N TYR A 304 -24.53 12.94 16.79
CA TYR A 304 -25.23 14.19 16.47
C TYR A 304 -24.26 15.34 16.19
N ALA A 305 -23.21 15.48 17.02
CA ALA A 305 -22.20 16.51 16.84
C ALA A 305 -21.42 16.30 15.52
N GLY A 306 -20.98 15.08 15.24
CA GLY A 306 -20.29 14.73 14.00
C GLY A 306 -21.15 14.96 12.76
N SER A 307 -22.42 14.53 12.79
CA SER A 307 -23.37 14.76 11.72
C SER A 307 -23.61 16.25 11.48
N LEU A 308 -23.75 17.03 12.54
CA LEU A 308 -23.94 18.49 12.44
C LEU A 308 -22.71 19.16 11.80
N ILE A 309 -21.50 18.78 12.20
CA ILE A 309 -20.25 19.30 11.61
C ILE A 309 -20.23 19.03 10.09
N VAL A 310 -20.58 17.81 9.67
CA VAL A 310 -20.60 17.44 8.25
C VAL A 310 -21.64 18.26 7.48
N LEU A 311 -22.82 18.46 8.03
CA LEU A 311 -23.89 19.28 7.42
C LEU A 311 -23.53 20.76 7.34
N LEU A 312 -22.70 21.26 8.26
CA LEU A 312 -22.25 22.64 8.25
C LEU A 312 -21.18 22.93 7.19
N ILE A 313 -20.47 21.94 6.65
CA ILE A 313 -19.41 22.14 5.64
C ILE A 313 -19.90 22.95 4.43
N PRO A 314 -21.02 22.58 3.73
CA PRO A 314 -21.53 23.37 2.61
C PRO A 314 -21.98 24.78 3.01
N VAL A 315 -22.54 24.92 4.21
CA VAL A 315 -22.97 26.22 4.75
C VAL A 315 -21.75 27.13 4.95
N VAL A 316 -20.70 26.61 5.61
CA VAL A 316 -19.43 27.37 5.80
C VAL A 316 -18.84 27.80 4.46
N ILE A 317 -18.77 26.88 3.48
CA ILE A 317 -18.28 27.18 2.13
C ILE A 317 -19.13 28.30 1.50
N SER A 318 -20.45 28.30 1.67
CA SER A 318 -21.37 29.31 1.12
C SER A 318 -21.16 30.69 1.74
N LEU A 319 -20.77 30.74 3.00
CA LEU A 319 -20.53 31.97 3.77
C LEU A 319 -19.12 32.57 3.52
N LEU A 320 -18.21 31.85 2.86
CA LEU A 320 -16.89 32.39 2.53
C LEU A 320 -17.00 33.60 1.59
N PRO A 321 -16.05 34.57 1.68
CA PRO A 321 -15.93 35.64 0.69
C PRO A 321 -15.87 35.08 -0.73
N ALA A 322 -16.49 35.77 -1.70
CA ALA A 322 -16.66 35.26 -3.06
C ALA A 322 -15.36 34.75 -3.70
N ARG A 323 -14.23 35.41 -3.46
CA ARG A 323 -12.91 34.99 -3.96
C ARG A 323 -12.50 33.62 -3.39
N MET A 324 -12.62 33.42 -2.08
CA MET A 324 -12.28 32.18 -1.40
C MET A 324 -13.24 31.07 -1.80
N ARG A 325 -14.55 31.34 -1.80
CA ARG A 325 -15.58 30.39 -2.23
C ARG A 325 -15.34 29.89 -3.65
N ASN A 326 -15.09 30.79 -4.60
CA ASN A 326 -14.84 30.42 -5.99
C ASN A 326 -13.54 29.58 -6.13
N SER A 327 -12.48 29.94 -5.41
CA SER A 327 -11.25 29.17 -5.37
C SER A 327 -11.46 27.76 -4.80
N THR A 328 -12.23 27.63 -3.71
CA THR A 328 -12.58 26.35 -3.09
C THR A 328 -13.42 25.49 -4.03
N ILE A 329 -14.46 26.04 -4.65
CA ILE A 329 -15.30 25.33 -5.63
C ILE A 329 -14.47 24.90 -6.85
N GLN A 330 -13.57 25.76 -7.33
CA GLN A 330 -12.69 25.43 -8.44
C GLN A 330 -11.72 24.29 -8.08
N TRP A 331 -11.15 24.31 -6.88
CA TRP A 331 -10.29 23.24 -6.38
C TRP A 331 -11.05 21.89 -6.31
N ILE A 332 -12.27 21.88 -5.73
CA ILE A 332 -13.13 20.69 -5.66
C ILE A 332 -13.48 20.19 -7.07
N ALA A 333 -13.84 21.09 -8.00
CA ALA A 333 -14.23 20.72 -9.35
C ALA A 333 -13.06 20.23 -10.21
N LEU A 334 -11.83 20.59 -9.86
CA LEU A 334 -10.60 20.16 -10.53
C LEU A 334 -9.97 18.91 -9.87
N HIS A 335 -10.48 18.49 -8.71
CA HIS A 335 -9.96 17.33 -8.01
C HIS A 335 -10.26 16.04 -8.81
N PRO A 336 -9.36 15.02 -8.83
CA PRO A 336 -9.61 13.76 -9.56
C PRO A 336 -10.94 13.09 -9.22
N LEU A 337 -11.36 13.13 -7.96
CA LEU A 337 -12.67 12.59 -7.52
C LEU A 337 -13.87 13.36 -8.06
N ALA A 338 -13.69 14.51 -8.72
CA ALA A 338 -14.76 15.20 -9.44
C ALA A 338 -15.13 14.51 -10.76
N ASP A 339 -14.21 13.75 -11.34
CA ASP A 339 -14.49 12.90 -12.51
C ASP A 339 -15.32 11.68 -12.09
N PRO A 340 -16.57 11.53 -12.58
CA PRO A 340 -17.45 10.44 -12.17
C PRO A 340 -16.89 9.04 -12.52
N ARG A 341 -16.11 8.92 -13.60
CA ARG A 341 -15.51 7.62 -14.00
C ARG A 341 -14.38 7.24 -13.08
N PHE A 342 -13.48 8.19 -12.79
CA PHE A 342 -12.39 7.96 -11.87
C PHE A 342 -12.91 7.71 -10.45
N PHE A 343 -13.90 8.48 -10.00
CA PHE A 343 -14.58 8.27 -8.73
C PHE A 343 -15.17 6.86 -8.62
N PHE A 344 -16.00 6.47 -9.60
CA PHE A 344 -16.58 5.13 -9.62
C PHE A 344 -15.50 4.04 -9.60
N PHE A 345 -14.48 4.18 -10.42
CA PHE A 345 -13.37 3.25 -10.51
C PHE A 345 -12.68 3.03 -9.16
N ILE A 346 -12.34 4.11 -8.47
CA ILE A 346 -11.67 4.07 -7.18
C ILE A 346 -12.54 3.33 -6.14
N PHE A 347 -13.81 3.72 -6.01
CA PHE A 347 -14.68 3.13 -4.99
C PHE A 347 -15.16 1.71 -5.34
N ALA A 348 -15.32 1.38 -6.63
CA ALA A 348 -15.65 0.03 -7.08
C ALA A 348 -14.56 -1.01 -6.75
N LEU A 349 -13.31 -0.60 -6.54
CA LEU A 349 -12.22 -1.49 -6.16
C LEU A 349 -12.16 -1.79 -4.66
N MET A 350 -12.82 -1.00 -3.80
CA MET A 350 -12.76 -1.18 -2.36
C MET A 350 -13.19 -2.59 -1.90
N PRO A 351 -14.29 -3.18 -2.40
CA PRO A 351 -14.73 -4.49 -1.92
C PRO A 351 -13.69 -5.60 -2.13
N VAL A 352 -13.02 -5.67 -3.28
CA VAL A 352 -11.98 -6.68 -3.50
C VAL A 352 -10.71 -6.36 -2.70
N GLN A 353 -10.41 -5.10 -2.47
CA GLN A 353 -9.24 -4.69 -1.67
C GLN A 353 -9.38 -5.01 -0.18
N THR A 354 -10.57 -5.33 0.31
CA THR A 354 -10.75 -5.83 1.68
C THR A 354 -9.95 -7.12 1.92
N LEU A 355 -9.74 -7.95 0.89
CA LEU A 355 -8.96 -9.18 0.99
C LEU A 355 -7.50 -8.92 1.39
N PHE A 356 -6.92 -7.79 0.97
CA PHE A 356 -5.60 -7.39 1.45
C PHE A 356 -5.59 -7.07 2.94
N THR A 357 -6.65 -6.41 3.43
CA THR A 357 -6.77 -6.12 4.86
C THR A 357 -6.97 -7.42 5.64
N TYR A 358 -7.70 -8.39 5.11
CA TYR A 358 -7.86 -9.69 5.76
C TYR A 358 -6.55 -10.47 5.86
N ASN A 359 -5.65 -10.36 4.90
CA ASN A 359 -4.38 -11.11 4.93
C ASN A 359 -3.51 -10.82 6.17
N TRP A 360 -3.51 -9.61 6.67
CA TRP A 360 -2.70 -9.25 7.84
C TRP A 360 -3.53 -9.03 9.12
N LEU A 361 -4.85 -8.87 9.01
CA LEU A 361 -5.71 -8.61 10.17
C LEU A 361 -6.48 -9.87 10.59
N VAL A 362 -7.15 -10.52 9.64
CA VAL A 362 -8.07 -11.65 9.90
C VAL A 362 -7.35 -12.98 9.76
N LEU A 363 -6.54 -13.15 8.71
CA LEU A 363 -5.97 -14.44 8.34
C LEU A 363 -5.07 -15.05 9.42
N PRO A 364 -4.19 -14.30 10.13
CA PRO A 364 -3.40 -14.85 11.23
C PRO A 364 -4.27 -15.43 12.35
N GLN A 365 -5.28 -14.68 12.81
CA GLN A 365 -6.21 -15.15 13.85
C GLN A 365 -7.07 -16.33 13.35
N TYR A 366 -7.55 -16.26 12.10
CA TYR A 366 -8.31 -17.36 11.49
C TYR A 366 -7.49 -18.65 11.45
N ILE A 367 -6.24 -18.58 10.95
CA ILE A 367 -5.42 -19.78 10.83
C ILE A 367 -5.08 -20.33 12.22
N SER A 368 -4.65 -19.50 13.16
CA SER A 368 -4.31 -19.94 14.51
C SER A 368 -5.48 -20.61 15.24
N ARG A 369 -6.72 -20.14 15.00
CA ARG A 369 -7.92 -20.64 15.67
C ARG A 369 -8.61 -21.78 14.92
N ALA A 370 -8.75 -21.69 13.59
CA ALA A 370 -9.45 -22.71 12.79
C ALA A 370 -8.62 -23.97 12.54
N PHE A 371 -7.28 -23.85 12.58
CA PHE A 371 -6.35 -24.97 12.43
C PHE A 371 -5.66 -25.34 13.76
N ALA A 372 -6.24 -24.94 14.89
CA ALA A 372 -5.70 -25.24 16.22
C ALA A 372 -5.44 -26.74 16.40
N GLY A 373 -4.32 -27.10 17.03
CA GLY A 373 -3.90 -28.47 17.25
C GLY A 373 -3.18 -29.14 16.07
N GLY A 374 -2.99 -28.41 14.95
CA GLY A 374 -2.20 -28.84 13.82
C GLY A 374 -1.05 -27.90 13.53
N TRP A 375 -0.03 -28.36 12.80
CA TRP A 375 1.17 -27.57 12.48
C TRP A 375 0.84 -26.26 11.72
N ILE A 376 -0.23 -26.22 10.92
CA ILE A 376 -0.66 -25.00 10.20
C ILE A 376 -1.14 -23.93 11.19
N GLY A 377 -1.90 -24.32 12.21
CA GLY A 377 -2.34 -23.39 13.24
C GLY A 377 -1.20 -22.96 14.17
N GLU A 378 -0.26 -23.85 14.43
CA GLU A 378 0.94 -23.59 15.23
C GLU A 378 1.90 -22.61 14.53
N TYR A 379 2.13 -22.79 13.21
CA TYR A 379 3.02 -21.96 12.38
C TYR A 379 2.22 -21.08 11.41
N TYR A 380 1.15 -20.44 11.89
CA TYR A 380 0.25 -19.62 11.07
C TYR A 380 0.94 -18.48 10.33
N GLU A 381 2.12 -18.06 10.81
CA GLU A 381 2.94 -17.01 10.19
C GLU A 381 3.36 -17.38 8.77
N VAL A 382 3.64 -18.66 8.52
CA VAL A 382 4.06 -19.17 7.21
C VAL A 382 2.97 -18.91 6.16
N ALA A 383 1.75 -19.33 6.45
CA ALA A 383 0.63 -19.15 5.53
C ALA A 383 0.18 -17.69 5.41
N SER A 384 0.15 -16.95 6.54
CA SER A 384 -0.27 -15.54 6.54
C SER A 384 0.67 -14.63 5.76
N ASN A 385 1.96 -14.95 5.69
CA ASN A 385 2.96 -14.15 4.97
C ASN A 385 3.42 -14.79 3.65
N ALA A 386 2.69 -15.77 3.11
CA ALA A 386 3.04 -16.43 1.84
C ALA A 386 2.74 -15.54 0.60
N ASN A 387 1.72 -14.68 0.67
CA ASN A 387 1.33 -13.83 -0.47
C ASN A 387 2.48 -12.93 -0.98
N PRO A 388 3.25 -12.19 -0.17
CA PRO A 388 4.30 -11.31 -0.67
C PRO A 388 5.38 -12.01 -1.50
N ILE A 389 5.78 -13.24 -1.13
CA ILE A 389 6.79 -13.97 -1.91
C ILE A 389 6.21 -14.49 -3.22
N LEU A 390 4.95 -14.93 -3.21
CA LEU A 390 4.25 -15.36 -4.41
C LEU A 390 4.04 -14.18 -5.38
N ILE A 391 3.67 -13.00 -4.89
CA ILE A 391 3.52 -11.77 -5.69
C ILE A 391 4.85 -11.37 -6.33
N PHE A 392 5.95 -11.46 -5.61
CA PHE A 392 7.28 -11.17 -6.14
C PHE A 392 7.61 -12.01 -7.38
N ILE A 393 7.18 -13.28 -7.40
CA ILE A 393 7.39 -14.21 -8.51
C ILE A 393 6.32 -14.04 -9.60
N LEU A 394 5.04 -13.97 -9.21
CA LEU A 394 3.91 -14.04 -10.13
C LEU A 394 3.67 -12.75 -10.92
N VAL A 395 3.91 -11.57 -10.35
CA VAL A 395 3.65 -10.30 -11.06
C VAL A 395 4.47 -10.17 -12.34
N PRO A 396 5.79 -10.38 -12.38
CA PRO A 396 6.55 -10.36 -13.62
C PRO A 396 6.07 -11.39 -14.64
N VAL A 397 5.80 -12.62 -14.19
CA VAL A 397 5.37 -13.73 -15.06
C VAL A 397 4.01 -13.42 -15.69
N ILE A 398 3.01 -13.05 -14.89
CA ILE A 398 1.65 -12.76 -15.36
C ILE A 398 1.65 -11.50 -16.24
N THR A 399 2.42 -10.48 -15.91
CA THR A 399 2.55 -9.28 -16.73
C THR A 399 3.12 -9.61 -18.10
N ALA A 400 4.16 -10.45 -18.17
CA ALA A 400 4.74 -10.91 -19.43
C ALA A 400 3.75 -11.74 -20.26
N LEU A 401 3.00 -12.64 -19.63
CA LEU A 401 2.01 -13.48 -20.33
C LEU A 401 0.80 -12.67 -20.83
N THR A 402 0.48 -11.56 -20.20
CA THR A 402 -0.73 -10.78 -20.45
C THR A 402 -0.47 -9.40 -21.06
N TYR A 403 0.74 -9.14 -21.58
CA TYR A 403 1.09 -7.78 -22.06
C TYR A 403 0.21 -7.28 -23.21
N LYS A 404 -0.32 -8.18 -24.05
CA LYS A 404 -1.27 -7.86 -25.13
C LYS A 404 -2.73 -7.72 -24.67
N ALA A 405 -3.04 -8.07 -23.44
CA ALA A 405 -4.41 -8.05 -22.96
C ALA A 405 -4.86 -6.62 -22.64
N LYS A 406 -6.13 -6.31 -22.96
CA LYS A 406 -6.71 -5.01 -22.65
C LYS A 406 -6.72 -4.79 -21.13
N VAL A 407 -6.16 -3.66 -20.69
CA VAL A 407 -5.99 -3.30 -19.28
C VAL A 407 -7.27 -3.48 -18.48
N TYR A 408 -8.38 -2.92 -18.96
CA TYR A 408 -9.67 -3.02 -18.26
C TYR A 408 -10.17 -4.46 -18.11
N ASN A 409 -10.03 -5.30 -19.15
CA ASN A 409 -10.43 -6.71 -19.08
C ASN A 409 -9.60 -7.49 -18.05
N MET A 410 -8.30 -7.23 -18.00
CA MET A 410 -7.41 -7.83 -17.01
C MET A 410 -7.80 -7.44 -15.60
N MET A 411 -8.26 -6.22 -15.40
CA MET A 411 -8.77 -5.78 -14.09
C MET A 411 -10.05 -6.51 -13.71
N VAL A 412 -11.02 -6.66 -14.64
CA VAL A 412 -12.26 -7.40 -14.36
C VAL A 412 -11.96 -8.86 -14.03
N ILE A 413 -11.14 -9.53 -14.84
CA ILE A 413 -10.81 -10.96 -14.64
C ILE A 413 -9.98 -11.13 -13.37
N GLY A 414 -8.95 -10.30 -13.16
CA GLY A 414 -8.08 -10.39 -11.99
C GLY A 414 -8.84 -10.15 -10.68
N THR A 415 -9.72 -9.15 -10.64
CA THR A 415 -10.56 -8.91 -9.45
C THR A 415 -11.60 -10.02 -9.24
N LEU A 416 -12.08 -10.68 -10.32
CA LEU A 416 -12.96 -11.84 -10.22
C LEU A 416 -12.21 -13.04 -9.62
N VAL A 417 -11.02 -13.36 -10.12
CA VAL A 417 -10.19 -14.47 -9.60
C VAL A 417 -9.85 -14.21 -8.12
N MET A 418 -9.42 -12.99 -7.81
CA MET A 418 -9.09 -12.60 -6.43
C MET A 418 -10.32 -12.65 -5.51
N GLY A 419 -11.46 -12.08 -5.92
CA GLY A 419 -12.68 -12.08 -5.11
C GLY A 419 -13.27 -13.47 -4.92
N ALA A 420 -13.24 -14.30 -5.98
CA ALA A 420 -13.72 -15.68 -5.93
C ALA A 420 -12.86 -16.58 -5.02
N SER A 421 -11.60 -16.24 -4.77
CA SER A 421 -10.72 -17.04 -3.90
C SER A 421 -11.27 -17.20 -2.48
N ALA A 422 -11.97 -16.19 -1.96
CA ALA A 422 -12.56 -16.26 -0.61
C ALA A 422 -13.61 -17.38 -0.48
N PHE A 423 -14.31 -17.73 -1.55
CA PHE A 423 -15.26 -18.86 -1.52
C PHE A 423 -14.58 -20.22 -1.37
N ILE A 424 -13.28 -20.34 -1.67
CA ILE A 424 -12.54 -21.59 -1.45
C ILE A 424 -12.49 -21.89 0.05
N LEU A 425 -12.31 -20.89 0.91
CA LEU A 425 -12.33 -21.06 2.36
C LEU A 425 -13.74 -21.29 2.94
N ALA A 426 -14.78 -20.96 2.18
CA ALA A 426 -16.15 -21.30 2.56
C ALA A 426 -16.46 -22.81 2.47
N PHE A 427 -15.58 -23.63 1.87
CA PHE A 427 -15.66 -25.11 1.89
C PHE A 427 -15.06 -25.73 3.16
N GLY A 428 -14.61 -24.92 4.10
CA GLY A 428 -14.09 -25.35 5.39
C GLY A 428 -12.57 -25.19 5.53
N PRO A 429 -12.07 -25.22 6.79
CA PRO A 429 -10.67 -25.01 7.11
C PRO A 429 -9.84 -26.28 6.88
N THR A 430 -9.42 -26.51 5.65
CA THR A 430 -8.51 -27.59 5.29
C THR A 430 -7.20 -27.04 4.70
N PRO A 431 -6.07 -27.78 4.75
CA PRO A 431 -4.82 -27.35 4.12
C PRO A 431 -4.97 -27.02 2.63
N ILE A 432 -5.83 -27.79 1.93
CA ILE A 432 -6.07 -27.62 0.49
C ILE A 432 -6.84 -26.32 0.23
N THR A 433 -7.88 -26.03 1.00
CA THR A 433 -8.66 -24.80 0.85
C THR A 433 -7.84 -23.57 1.20
N LEU A 434 -7.00 -23.64 2.23
CA LEU A 434 -6.09 -22.55 2.60
C LEU A 434 -5.06 -22.29 1.49
N LEU A 435 -4.40 -23.32 0.98
CA LEU A 435 -3.46 -23.20 -0.13
C LEU A 435 -4.15 -22.67 -1.39
N GLY A 436 -5.33 -23.20 -1.72
CA GLY A 436 -6.15 -22.74 -2.85
C GLY A 436 -6.50 -21.27 -2.74
N TYR A 437 -6.92 -20.81 -1.56
CA TYR A 437 -7.17 -19.39 -1.30
C TYR A 437 -5.94 -18.54 -1.55
N ILE A 438 -4.80 -18.88 -0.93
CA ILE A 438 -3.56 -18.09 -1.04
C ILE A 438 -3.12 -17.99 -2.50
N VAL A 439 -3.09 -19.11 -3.23
CA VAL A 439 -2.66 -19.15 -4.64
C VAL A 439 -3.63 -18.36 -5.53
N CYS A 440 -4.94 -18.64 -5.46
CA CYS A 440 -5.93 -17.96 -6.30
C CYS A 440 -6.00 -16.45 -5.99
N MET A 441 -5.95 -16.08 -4.71
CA MET A 441 -5.93 -14.69 -4.29
C MET A 441 -4.72 -13.96 -4.88
N THR A 442 -3.53 -14.57 -4.79
CA THR A 442 -2.28 -13.98 -5.29
C THR A 442 -2.24 -13.91 -6.81
N VAL A 443 -2.73 -14.93 -7.53
CA VAL A 443 -2.85 -14.89 -9.00
C VAL A 443 -3.78 -13.76 -9.43
N GLY A 444 -4.97 -13.64 -8.80
CA GLY A 444 -5.90 -12.56 -9.07
C GLY A 444 -5.28 -11.19 -8.83
N GLU A 445 -4.57 -11.02 -7.71
CA GLU A 445 -3.83 -9.81 -7.37
C GLU A 445 -2.78 -9.46 -8.44
N ALA A 446 -1.96 -10.41 -8.85
CA ALA A 446 -0.92 -10.21 -9.85
C ALA A 446 -1.48 -9.81 -11.22
N MET A 447 -2.71 -10.24 -11.54
CA MET A 447 -3.39 -9.89 -12.80
C MET A 447 -3.86 -8.44 -12.84
N TRP A 448 -4.36 -7.88 -11.73
CA TRP A 448 -5.00 -6.57 -11.76
C TRP A 448 -4.18 -5.45 -11.12
N SER A 449 -3.33 -5.72 -10.11
CA SER A 449 -2.68 -4.67 -9.31
C SER A 449 -1.77 -3.75 -10.14
N ALA A 450 -0.94 -4.32 -11.02
CA ALA A 450 -0.10 -3.53 -11.93
C ALA A 450 -0.95 -2.76 -12.96
N ARG A 451 -2.03 -3.36 -13.45
CA ARG A 451 -2.96 -2.76 -14.42
C ARG A 451 -3.78 -1.62 -13.84
N PHE A 452 -4.07 -1.67 -12.56
CA PHE A 452 -4.73 -0.59 -11.83
C PHE A 452 -3.94 0.73 -11.89
N LEU A 453 -2.65 0.69 -11.60
CA LEU A 453 -1.78 1.87 -11.66
C LEU A 453 -1.64 2.39 -13.10
N GLN A 454 -1.53 1.48 -14.07
CA GLN A 454 -1.53 1.83 -15.49
C GLN A 454 -2.83 2.56 -15.87
N TYR A 455 -3.98 2.00 -15.53
CA TYR A 455 -5.29 2.58 -15.85
C TYR A 455 -5.49 3.96 -15.21
N ALA A 456 -5.08 4.13 -13.95
CA ALA A 456 -5.14 5.41 -13.25
C ALA A 456 -4.28 6.49 -13.94
N THR A 457 -3.14 6.10 -14.53
CA THR A 457 -2.27 7.00 -15.29
C THR A 457 -2.86 7.36 -16.66
N GLU A 458 -3.48 6.39 -17.34
CA GLU A 458 -4.05 6.57 -18.68
C GLU A 458 -5.30 7.48 -18.67
N ILE A 459 -6.11 7.43 -17.61
CA ILE A 459 -7.26 8.32 -17.41
C ILE A 459 -6.82 9.75 -17.06
N ALA A 460 -5.68 9.88 -16.40
CA ALA A 460 -5.22 11.17 -15.89
C ALA A 460 -4.84 12.13 -17.03
N PRO A 461 -5.22 13.44 -16.94
CA PRO A 461 -4.62 14.45 -17.77
C PRO A 461 -3.09 14.46 -17.59
N PRO A 462 -2.29 14.64 -18.66
CA PRO A 462 -0.83 14.53 -18.60
C PRO A 462 -0.17 15.40 -17.51
N GLU A 463 -0.72 16.58 -17.26
CA GLU A 463 -0.21 17.54 -16.26
C GLU A 463 -0.57 17.15 -14.81
N ARG A 464 -1.48 16.19 -14.61
CA ARG A 464 -2.03 15.80 -13.30
C ARG A 464 -1.87 14.33 -12.95
N ALA A 465 -1.10 13.59 -13.73
CA ALA A 465 -0.91 12.14 -13.53
C ALA A 465 -0.47 11.81 -12.09
N GLY A 466 0.42 12.59 -11.50
CA GLY A 466 0.85 12.41 -10.12
C GLY A 466 -0.27 12.55 -9.08
N LEU A 467 -1.18 13.53 -9.27
CA LEU A 467 -2.33 13.73 -8.40
C LEU A 467 -3.32 12.56 -8.50
N TYR A 468 -3.60 12.09 -9.74
CA TYR A 468 -4.45 10.92 -9.97
C TYR A 468 -3.87 9.64 -9.35
N GLN A 469 -2.56 9.43 -9.47
CA GLN A 469 -1.85 8.31 -8.84
C GLN A 469 -1.92 8.38 -7.31
N GLY A 470 -1.78 9.55 -6.72
CA GLY A 470 -1.94 9.74 -5.27
C GLY A 470 -3.34 9.42 -4.80
N VAL A 471 -4.37 9.92 -5.50
CA VAL A 471 -5.78 9.65 -5.17
C VAL A 471 -6.15 8.19 -5.43
N ALA A 472 -5.50 7.52 -6.39
CA ALA A 472 -5.69 6.10 -6.66
C ALA A 472 -5.32 5.20 -5.45
N GLN A 473 -4.53 5.68 -4.51
CA GLN A 473 -4.22 4.94 -3.27
C GLN A 473 -5.33 5.03 -2.20
N LEU A 474 -6.33 5.88 -2.42
CA LEU A 474 -7.42 6.09 -1.45
C LEU A 474 -8.17 4.80 -1.04
N PRO A 475 -8.50 3.85 -1.94
CA PRO A 475 -9.15 2.60 -1.55
C PRO A 475 -8.34 1.78 -0.55
N TRP A 476 -7.01 1.70 -0.72
CA TRP A 476 -6.11 1.04 0.22
C TRP A 476 -6.15 1.64 1.63
N PHE A 477 -6.23 2.97 1.71
CA PHE A 477 -6.41 3.65 2.98
C PHE A 477 -7.78 3.35 3.59
N LEU A 478 -8.84 3.50 2.76
CA LEU A 478 -10.20 3.32 3.24
C LEU A 478 -10.50 1.90 3.72
N THR A 479 -9.96 0.86 3.07
CA THR A 479 -10.14 -0.52 3.53
C THR A 479 -9.45 -0.78 4.88
N LYS A 480 -8.26 -0.21 5.11
CA LYS A 480 -7.56 -0.32 6.40
C LYS A 480 -8.31 0.37 7.55
N PHE A 481 -9.14 1.34 7.22
CA PHE A 481 -9.98 2.06 8.17
C PHE A 481 -11.37 1.41 8.32
N LEU A 482 -12.06 1.19 7.21
CA LEU A 482 -13.46 0.75 7.23
C LEU A 482 -13.63 -0.72 7.62
N VAL A 483 -12.71 -1.61 7.23
CA VAL A 483 -12.84 -3.05 7.54
C VAL A 483 -12.77 -3.30 9.04
N PRO A 484 -11.77 -2.84 9.79
CA PRO A 484 -11.74 -3.02 11.24
C PRO A 484 -12.88 -2.29 11.94
N LEU A 485 -13.17 -1.05 11.54
CA LEU A 485 -14.20 -0.22 12.16
C LEU A 485 -15.61 -0.81 11.98
N LEU A 486 -15.92 -1.37 10.80
CA LEU A 486 -17.29 -1.72 10.47
C LEU A 486 -17.66 -3.16 10.85
N TYR A 487 -16.76 -4.13 10.66
CA TYR A 487 -17.24 -5.52 10.77
C TYR A 487 -16.19 -6.59 11.08
N SER A 488 -14.88 -6.43 10.80
CA SER A 488 -13.97 -7.58 10.85
C SER A 488 -13.81 -8.17 12.25
N GLY A 489 -13.79 -7.36 13.30
CA GLY A 489 -13.75 -7.84 14.68
C GLY A 489 -15.02 -8.61 15.06
N GLN A 490 -16.19 -8.06 14.73
CA GLN A 490 -17.48 -8.73 14.97
C GLN A 490 -17.59 -10.06 14.19
N MET A 491 -17.02 -10.12 12.97
CA MET A 491 -16.98 -11.35 12.18
C MET A 491 -16.10 -12.41 12.84
N MET A 492 -14.93 -12.00 13.35
CA MET A 492 -14.05 -12.91 14.08
C MET A 492 -14.72 -13.43 15.35
N GLU A 493 -15.25 -12.54 16.16
CA GLU A 493 -15.93 -12.89 17.41
C GLU A 493 -17.11 -13.84 17.18
N LYS A 494 -17.93 -13.59 16.17
CA LYS A 494 -19.13 -14.38 15.89
C LYS A 494 -18.85 -15.70 15.22
N TYR A 495 -17.91 -15.75 14.27
CA TYR A 495 -17.73 -16.90 13.38
C TYR A 495 -16.43 -17.68 13.61
N CYS A 496 -15.42 -17.07 14.23
CA CYS A 496 -14.13 -17.69 14.54
C CYS A 496 -13.64 -17.30 15.93
N PRO A 497 -14.46 -17.48 17.00
CA PRO A 497 -14.06 -17.12 18.36
C PRO A 497 -12.81 -17.89 18.78
N ALA A 498 -12.08 -17.36 19.78
CA ALA A 498 -10.93 -18.04 20.38
C ALA A 498 -11.36 -19.40 20.96
N ASP A 499 -12.46 -19.41 21.70
CA ASP A 499 -13.02 -20.60 22.34
C ASP A 499 -14.41 -20.91 21.81
N GLY A 500 -14.77 -22.21 21.76
CA GLY A 500 -16.08 -22.69 21.36
C GLY A 500 -16.22 -23.05 19.88
N PRO A 501 -17.46 -23.27 19.42
CA PRO A 501 -17.73 -23.72 18.05
C PRO A 501 -17.46 -22.61 17.04
N LYS A 502 -16.86 -22.98 15.91
CA LYS A 502 -16.51 -22.06 14.82
C LYS A 502 -17.39 -22.33 13.59
N ASN A 503 -17.78 -21.27 12.89
CA ASN A 503 -18.50 -21.32 11.61
C ASN A 503 -17.77 -20.44 10.59
N THR A 504 -16.53 -20.82 10.33
CA THR A 504 -15.63 -20.07 9.44
C THR A 504 -16.10 -20.09 7.99
N GLU A 505 -16.86 -21.09 7.58
CA GLU A 505 -17.45 -21.22 6.26
C GLU A 505 -18.40 -20.06 5.96
N SER A 506 -19.29 -19.74 6.90
CA SER A 506 -20.19 -18.59 6.77
C SER A 506 -19.44 -17.27 6.74
N MET A 507 -18.37 -17.13 7.54
CA MET A 507 -17.53 -15.94 7.53
C MET A 507 -16.91 -15.70 6.15
N TRP A 508 -16.26 -16.72 5.60
CA TRP A 508 -15.60 -16.61 4.30
C TRP A 508 -16.58 -16.50 3.14
N LEU A 509 -17.78 -17.08 3.25
CA LEU A 509 -18.88 -16.85 2.30
C LEU A 509 -19.25 -15.35 2.25
N ILE A 510 -19.43 -14.71 3.42
CA ILE A 510 -19.74 -13.28 3.50
C ILE A 510 -18.60 -12.45 2.90
N PHE A 511 -17.35 -12.74 3.24
CA PHE A 511 -16.18 -12.04 2.69
C PHE A 511 -16.08 -12.20 1.16
N GLY A 512 -16.37 -13.39 0.65
CA GLY A 512 -16.44 -13.65 -0.79
C GLY A 512 -17.55 -12.83 -1.48
N LEU A 513 -18.75 -12.78 -0.89
CA LEU A 513 -19.86 -11.97 -1.41
C LEU A 513 -19.50 -10.47 -1.43
N ILE A 514 -18.81 -9.96 -0.43
CA ILE A 514 -18.30 -8.58 -0.42
C ILE A 514 -17.29 -8.39 -1.55
N ALA A 515 -16.31 -9.28 -1.69
CA ALA A 515 -15.23 -9.12 -2.65
C ALA A 515 -15.69 -9.17 -4.13
N VAL A 516 -16.69 -10.00 -4.46
CA VAL A 516 -17.21 -10.12 -5.83
C VAL A 516 -18.09 -8.94 -6.26
N ILE A 517 -18.42 -8.02 -5.37
CA ILE A 517 -19.06 -6.74 -5.74
C ILE A 517 -18.19 -5.98 -6.75
N THR A 518 -16.87 -5.98 -6.55
CA THR A 518 -15.93 -5.29 -7.45
C THR A 518 -16.00 -5.79 -8.89
N PRO A 519 -15.70 -7.08 -9.21
CA PRO A 519 -15.73 -7.55 -10.59
C PRO A 519 -17.13 -7.40 -11.20
N THR A 520 -18.20 -7.56 -10.44
CA THR A 520 -19.57 -7.35 -10.91
C THR A 520 -19.80 -5.88 -11.29
N ALA A 521 -19.40 -4.93 -10.43
CA ALA A 521 -19.53 -3.50 -10.70
C ALA A 521 -18.70 -3.08 -11.94
N LEU A 522 -17.46 -3.55 -12.04
CA LEU A 522 -16.60 -3.29 -13.20
C LEU A 522 -17.16 -3.90 -14.48
N TRP A 523 -17.70 -5.11 -14.43
CA TRP A 523 -18.29 -5.76 -15.58
C TRP A 523 -19.55 -5.03 -16.08
N LEU A 524 -20.47 -4.68 -15.18
CA LEU A 524 -21.70 -3.95 -15.51
C LEU A 524 -21.42 -2.55 -16.05
N SER A 525 -20.41 -1.86 -15.53
CA SER A 525 -20.04 -0.50 -15.94
C SER A 525 -19.13 -0.46 -17.18
N ARG A 526 -18.68 -1.59 -17.71
CA ARG A 526 -17.69 -1.69 -18.79
C ARG A 526 -18.00 -0.77 -19.97
N GLY A 527 -19.25 -0.77 -20.46
CA GLY A 527 -19.67 0.04 -21.61
C GLY A 527 -19.53 1.54 -21.37
N TRP A 528 -19.79 2.00 -20.12
CA TRP A 528 -19.63 3.40 -19.73
C TRP A 528 -18.16 3.76 -19.49
N MET A 529 -17.41 2.89 -18.82
CA MET A 529 -15.99 3.11 -18.50
C MET A 529 -15.11 3.14 -19.76
N MET A 530 -15.42 2.34 -20.77
CA MET A 530 -14.65 2.27 -22.02
C MET A 530 -14.97 3.41 -23.01
N LYS A 531 -16.06 4.17 -22.83
CA LYS A 531 -16.40 5.29 -23.71
C LYS A 531 -15.37 6.41 -23.58
N GLY A 532 -14.66 6.72 -24.68
CA GLY A 532 -13.65 7.78 -24.74
C GLY A 532 -12.27 7.38 -24.21
N PHE A 533 -12.05 6.10 -23.92
CA PHE A 533 -10.73 5.56 -23.61
C PHE A 533 -9.93 5.38 -24.90
N LYS A 534 -9.05 6.32 -25.18
CA LYS A 534 -8.08 6.20 -26.27
C LYS A 534 -6.85 5.47 -25.73
N VAL A 535 -6.71 4.20 -26.09
CA VAL A 535 -5.47 3.45 -25.83
C VAL A 535 -4.34 4.12 -26.62
N LYS A 536 -3.36 4.68 -25.96
CA LYS A 536 -2.19 5.33 -26.58
C LYS A 536 -1.24 4.37 -27.31
N HIS A 537 -1.56 3.09 -27.37
CA HIS A 537 -0.68 2.03 -27.89
C HIS A 537 -1.33 1.13 -28.96
N GLU A 538 -2.29 1.63 -29.73
CA GLU A 538 -2.68 1.01 -31.00
C GLU A 538 -2.20 1.92 -32.16
N GLY A 539 -0.88 1.97 -32.37
CA GLY A 539 -0.21 2.59 -33.47
C GLY A 539 1.13 1.91 -33.71
#